data_6719180947eabafdd3c29c3cc89c087f
#
_entry.id   6719180947eabafdd3c29c3cc89c087f
#
_cell.length_a   1.000
_cell.length_b   1.000
_cell.length_c   1.000
_cell.angle_alpha   90.00
_cell.angle_beta   90.00
_cell.angle_gamma   90.00
#
_symmetry.space_group_name_H-M   'P 1'
#
loop_
_entity.id
_entity.type
_entity.pdbx_description
1 polymer ?
#
loop_
_entity_poly.entity_id
_entity_poly.type
_entity_poly.pdbx_seq_one_letter_code
_entity_poly.pdbx_strand_id
1 'polypeptide(L)'
;MSCDTDHSPNFYDFWGLEMPKINFWRHFWEKEKTMRPKNFKGGRCIKTKLKKCEEVARTYDKIQTAYADVLDKDKNIEVIKCNVLLENLEDGEFTTDFLCTKTNGDLMVRECVFRKKLSLPRTCKLLDASRKYWARRGITDWAIVVEEGESADEEE
;
A
#
# COMPACT_ATOMS: atom_id res chain seq x y z
N MET A 1 38.97 12.87 15.54
CA MET A 1 38.55 12.81 14.12
C MET A 1 37.37 11.88 14.04
N SER A 2 36.17 12.42 14.06
CA SER A 2 34.96 11.66 13.88
C SER A 2 34.63 11.62 12.39
N CYS A 3 34.75 10.47 11.79
CA CYS A 3 34.20 10.23 10.47
C CYS A 3 32.73 9.88 10.63
N ASP A 4 31.90 10.89 10.68
CA ASP A 4 30.46 10.68 10.54
C ASP A 4 30.18 10.41 9.05
N THR A 5 30.28 9.14 8.67
CA THR A 5 29.74 8.68 7.42
C THR A 5 28.29 8.33 7.63
N ASP A 6 27.46 9.35 7.77
CA ASP A 6 26.03 9.20 7.64
C ASP A 6 25.71 9.02 6.15
N HIS A 7 25.80 7.76 5.72
CA HIS A 7 25.39 7.34 4.38
C HIS A 7 23.88 7.09 4.39
N SER A 8 23.11 8.14 4.62
CA SER A 8 21.73 8.09 4.16
C SER A 8 21.75 8.15 2.62
N PRO A 9 21.07 7.23 1.93
CA PRO A 9 21.04 7.25 0.49
C PRO A 9 20.41 8.56 0.03
N ASN A 10 21.19 9.37 -0.67
CA ASN A 10 20.70 10.57 -1.35
C ASN A 10 19.74 10.12 -2.43
N PHE A 11 18.46 10.35 -2.21
CA PHE A 11 17.47 10.24 -3.25
C PHE A 11 17.53 11.49 -4.12
N TYR A 12 18.16 11.36 -5.27
CA TYR A 12 18.01 12.31 -6.34
C TYR A 12 16.70 11.98 -7.07
N ASP A 13 15.88 13.01 -7.30
CA ASP A 13 14.80 12.87 -8.24
C ASP A 13 15.38 12.75 -9.67
N PHE A 14 14.54 12.43 -10.64
CA PHE A 14 14.92 12.27 -12.06
C PHE A 14 15.59 13.55 -12.66
N TRP A 15 15.54 14.67 -11.95
CA TRP A 15 16.07 15.99 -12.33
C TRP A 15 17.28 16.43 -11.50
N GLY A 16 17.80 15.58 -10.62
CA GLY A 16 18.97 15.88 -9.81
C GLY A 16 18.77 16.89 -8.68
N LEU A 17 17.52 17.13 -8.27
CA LEU A 17 17.17 17.99 -7.15
C LEU A 17 17.05 17.16 -5.87
N GLU A 18 17.78 17.58 -4.85
CA GLU A 18 17.73 16.98 -3.51
C GLU A 18 16.37 17.30 -2.86
N MET A 19 15.50 16.30 -2.77
CA MET A 19 14.19 16.44 -2.14
C MET A 19 14.31 16.25 -0.63
N PRO A 20 13.88 17.18 0.19
CA PRO A 20 13.87 17.01 1.64
C PRO A 20 12.84 15.93 2.02
N LYS A 21 13.35 14.78 2.46
CA LYS A 21 12.57 13.56 2.77
C LYS A 21 11.33 13.81 3.64
N ILE A 22 11.43 14.70 4.63
CA ILE A 22 10.40 14.88 5.66
C ILE A 22 9.23 15.74 5.16
N ASN A 23 9.48 16.78 4.39
CA ASN A 23 8.44 17.72 3.97
C ASN A 23 7.65 17.22 2.76
N PHE A 24 8.26 16.48 1.86
CA PHE A 24 7.58 15.92 0.69
C PHE A 24 6.53 14.89 1.11
N TRP A 25 6.91 13.95 1.97
CA TRP A 25 6.00 12.91 2.46
C TRP A 25 4.90 13.45 3.33
N ARG A 26 5.17 14.46 4.14
CA ARG A 26 4.15 15.14 4.95
C ARG A 26 3.13 15.86 4.08
N HIS A 27 3.57 16.55 3.05
CA HIS A 27 2.69 17.25 2.11
C HIS A 27 1.90 16.27 1.22
N PHE A 28 2.52 15.19 0.79
CA PHE A 28 1.87 14.09 0.09
C PHE A 28 0.83 13.42 0.99
N TRP A 29 1.16 13.18 2.24
CA TRP A 29 0.31 12.58 3.24
C TRP A 29 -0.93 13.43 3.57
N GLU A 30 -0.81 14.75 3.57
CA GLU A 30 -1.93 15.67 3.77
C GLU A 30 -2.85 15.76 2.54
N LYS A 31 -2.33 15.57 1.33
CA LYS A 31 -3.12 15.58 0.09
C LYS A 31 -3.91 14.30 -0.15
N GLU A 32 -3.40 13.18 0.31
CA GLU A 32 -4.09 11.88 0.22
C GLU A 32 -5.21 11.81 1.27
N LYS A 33 -6.08 12.80 1.26
CA LYS A 33 -7.32 12.71 2.03
C LYS A 33 -8.10 11.51 1.53
N THR A 34 -8.28 10.59 2.42
CA THR A 34 -9.09 9.40 2.32
C THR A 34 -10.29 9.58 1.43
N MET A 35 -10.42 8.65 0.54
CA MET A 35 -11.55 8.58 -0.37
C MET A 35 -12.87 8.81 0.32
N ARG A 36 -13.70 9.58 -0.36
CA ARG A 36 -15.13 9.61 -0.08
C ARG A 36 -15.65 8.17 0.02
N PRO A 37 -16.62 7.89 0.90
CA PRO A 37 -17.12 6.55 1.17
C PRO A 37 -17.94 5.98 0.01
N LYS A 38 -17.41 6.05 -1.20
CA LYS A 38 -17.96 5.35 -2.36
C LYS A 38 -17.36 3.95 -2.41
N ASN A 39 -18.21 2.99 -2.56
CA ASN A 39 -17.89 1.60 -2.64
C ASN A 39 -17.28 1.26 -4.01
N PHE A 40 -16.01 1.64 -4.22
CA PHE A 40 -15.32 1.46 -5.50
C PHE A 40 -15.15 -0.01 -5.92
N LYS A 41 -15.17 -0.91 -4.97
CA LYS A 41 -15.09 -2.34 -5.26
C LYS A 41 -16.46 -3.03 -5.38
N GLY A 42 -17.55 -2.27 -5.31
CA GLY A 42 -18.92 -2.75 -5.59
C GLY A 42 -19.46 -3.78 -4.60
N GLY A 43 -18.81 -3.97 -3.45
CA GLY A 43 -19.15 -4.96 -2.45
C GLY A 43 -19.53 -4.35 -1.10
N ARG A 44 -20.00 -5.20 -0.22
CA ARG A 44 -20.24 -4.84 1.18
C ARG A 44 -18.89 -4.67 1.89
N CYS A 45 -18.64 -3.50 2.50
CA CYS A 45 -17.43 -3.29 3.28
C CYS A 45 -17.61 -3.69 4.75
N ILE A 46 -16.54 -4.22 5.32
CA ILE A 46 -16.39 -4.43 6.77
C ILE A 46 -15.68 -3.20 7.32
N LYS A 47 -16.24 -2.62 8.37
CA LYS A 47 -15.66 -1.46 9.06
C LYS A 47 -15.00 -1.94 10.34
N THR A 48 -13.70 -1.71 10.48
CA THR A 48 -12.93 -2.10 11.65
C THR A 48 -12.11 -0.92 12.15
N LYS A 49 -12.08 -0.72 13.46
CA LYS A 49 -11.20 0.28 14.06
C LYS A 49 -9.86 -0.38 14.37
N LEU A 50 -8.86 -0.06 13.57
CA LEU A 50 -7.47 -0.47 13.80
C LEU A 50 -6.75 0.57 14.66
N LYS A 51 -5.80 0.13 15.48
CA LYS A 51 -5.04 1.02 16.37
C LYS A 51 -4.14 2.00 15.59
N LYS A 52 -3.67 1.57 14.44
CA LYS A 52 -2.71 2.30 13.58
C LYS A 52 -3.36 3.07 12.43
N CYS A 53 -4.70 3.03 12.34
CA CYS A 53 -5.47 3.85 11.41
C CYS A 53 -6.08 5.05 12.13
N GLU A 54 -5.92 6.23 11.56
CA GLU A 54 -6.60 7.44 12.05
C GLU A 54 -8.11 7.36 11.84
N GLU A 55 -8.50 6.82 10.69
CA GLU A 55 -9.89 6.61 10.32
C GLU A 55 -10.33 5.16 10.47
N VAL A 56 -11.63 4.93 10.41
CA VAL A 56 -12.18 3.58 10.39
C VAL A 56 -11.73 2.85 9.13
N ALA A 57 -10.98 1.78 9.29
CA ALA A 57 -10.54 0.94 8.19
C ALA A 57 -11.74 0.27 7.52
N ARG A 58 -11.77 0.31 6.20
CA ARG A 58 -12.80 -0.35 5.38
C ARG A 58 -12.13 -1.41 4.53
N THR A 59 -12.58 -2.63 4.68
CA THR A 59 -12.10 -3.77 3.91
C THR A 59 -13.23 -4.37 3.09
N TYR A 60 -12.91 -4.84 1.89
CA TYR A 60 -13.91 -5.26 0.89
C TYR A 60 -13.87 -6.76 0.59
N ASP A 61 -12.83 -7.44 1.03
CA ASP A 61 -12.68 -8.89 0.87
C ASP A 61 -11.97 -9.53 2.07
N LYS A 62 -11.97 -10.87 2.08
CA LYS A 62 -11.40 -11.66 3.19
C LYS A 62 -9.89 -11.45 3.33
N ILE A 63 -9.18 -11.32 2.21
CA ILE A 63 -7.72 -11.16 2.21
C ILE A 63 -7.37 -9.82 2.83
N GLN A 64 -8.04 -8.77 2.39
CA GLN A 64 -7.83 -7.42 2.90
C GLN A 64 -8.14 -7.34 4.40
N THR A 65 -9.23 -7.97 4.85
CA THR A 65 -9.61 -7.99 6.27
C THR A 65 -8.55 -8.72 7.11
N ALA A 66 -8.14 -9.91 6.69
CA ALA A 66 -7.13 -10.69 7.42
C ALA A 66 -5.77 -9.97 7.45
N TYR A 67 -5.37 -9.38 6.34
CA TYR A 67 -4.08 -8.68 6.27
C TYR A 67 -4.07 -7.37 7.07
N ALA A 68 -5.20 -6.69 7.17
CA ALA A 68 -5.35 -5.51 8.05
C ALA A 68 -5.02 -5.84 9.51
N ASP A 69 -5.48 -6.99 9.99
CA ASP A 69 -5.18 -7.46 11.35
C ASP A 69 -3.69 -7.81 11.53
N VAL A 70 -3.06 -8.36 10.49
CA VAL A 70 -1.61 -8.65 10.49
C VAL A 70 -0.82 -7.35 10.61
N LEU A 71 -1.17 -6.35 9.81
CA LEU A 71 -0.50 -5.04 9.82
C LEU A 71 -0.68 -4.30 11.15
N ASP A 72 -1.87 -4.38 11.75
CA ASP A 72 -2.15 -3.72 13.03
C ASP A 72 -1.34 -4.32 14.20
N LYS A 73 -0.97 -5.60 14.09
CA LYS A 73 -0.14 -6.31 15.07
C LYS A 73 1.36 -6.20 14.80
N ASP A 74 1.76 -5.85 13.58
CA ASP A 74 3.16 -5.77 13.19
C ASP A 74 3.85 -4.57 13.86
N LYS A 75 4.85 -4.84 14.69
CA LYS A 75 5.61 -3.81 15.42
C LYS A 75 6.42 -2.87 14.51
N ASN A 76 6.70 -3.29 13.28
CA ASN A 76 7.45 -2.50 12.31
C ASN A 76 6.58 -1.49 11.56
N ILE A 77 5.26 -1.56 11.72
CA ILE A 77 4.30 -0.65 11.11
C ILE A 77 3.81 0.37 12.14
N GLU A 78 3.90 1.63 11.79
CA GLU A 78 3.46 2.74 12.64
C GLU A 78 2.08 3.26 12.23
N VAL A 79 1.85 3.49 10.94
CA VAL A 79 0.59 4.03 10.41
C VAL A 79 0.11 3.20 9.23
N ILE A 80 -1.20 2.96 9.18
CA ILE A 80 -1.88 2.25 8.09
C ILE A 80 -2.91 3.17 7.44
N LYS A 81 -2.87 3.27 6.12
CA LYS A 81 -3.93 3.87 5.29
C LYS A 81 -4.52 2.83 4.37
N CYS A 82 -5.83 2.74 4.38
CA CYS A 82 -6.58 1.78 3.55
C CYS A 82 -7.21 2.47 2.35
N ASN A 83 -7.26 1.78 1.21
CA ASN A 83 -7.97 2.20 0.01
C ASN A 83 -7.56 3.59 -0.49
N VAL A 84 -6.28 3.77 -0.72
CA VAL A 84 -5.70 5.02 -1.24
C VAL A 84 -5.96 5.12 -2.74
N LEU A 85 -6.67 6.17 -3.17
CA LEU A 85 -6.98 6.39 -4.58
C LEU A 85 -5.72 6.76 -5.35
N LEU A 86 -5.48 6.07 -6.47
CA LEU A 86 -4.45 6.42 -7.43
C LEU A 86 -5.02 7.40 -8.46
N GLU A 87 -4.52 8.63 -8.43
CA GLU A 87 -4.97 9.69 -9.31
C GLU A 87 -4.32 9.59 -10.70
N ASN A 88 -5.08 9.99 -11.73
CA ASN A 88 -4.59 10.12 -13.11
C ASN A 88 -4.02 8.83 -13.72
N LEU A 89 -4.64 7.69 -13.44
CA LEU A 89 -4.36 6.46 -14.16
C LEU A 89 -5.09 6.44 -15.50
N GLU A 90 -4.39 6.07 -16.56
CA GLU A 90 -4.96 5.93 -17.92
C GLU A 90 -6.00 4.79 -17.98
N ASP A 91 -5.84 3.77 -17.16
CA ASP A 91 -6.66 2.57 -17.13
C ASP A 91 -7.92 2.69 -16.25
N GLY A 92 -8.23 3.86 -15.74
CA GLY A 92 -9.39 4.14 -14.90
C GLY A 92 -9.05 4.33 -13.42
N GLU A 93 -10.06 4.31 -12.57
CA GLU A 93 -9.89 4.49 -11.14
C GLU A 93 -9.42 3.19 -10.48
N PHE A 94 -8.38 3.29 -9.68
CA PHE A 94 -7.85 2.19 -8.87
C PHE A 94 -7.47 2.68 -7.49
N THR A 95 -7.68 1.82 -6.48
CA THR A 95 -7.26 2.09 -5.10
C THR A 95 -6.24 1.07 -4.65
N THR A 96 -5.14 1.55 -4.09
CA THR A 96 -4.19 0.71 -3.34
C THR A 96 -4.84 0.25 -2.05
N ASP A 97 -4.77 -1.03 -1.75
CA ASP A 97 -5.41 -1.59 -0.55
C ASP A 97 -4.78 -1.07 0.74
N PHE A 98 -3.45 -1.09 0.83
CA PHE A 98 -2.72 -0.59 2.00
C PHE A 98 -1.50 0.23 1.62
N LEU A 99 -1.43 1.42 2.18
CA LEU A 99 -0.23 2.25 2.23
C LEU A 99 0.18 2.40 3.70
N CYS A 100 1.33 1.87 4.05
CA CYS A 100 1.80 1.84 5.42
C CYS A 100 3.08 2.64 5.60
N THR A 101 3.20 3.30 6.74
CA THR A 101 4.47 3.89 7.20
C THR A 101 5.11 2.94 8.19
N LYS A 102 6.35 2.57 7.94
CA LYS A 102 7.15 1.78 8.87
C LYS A 102 7.72 2.67 9.99
N THR A 103 8.11 2.05 11.08
CA THR A 103 8.72 2.74 12.23
C THR A 103 10.03 3.47 11.89
N ASN A 104 10.74 3.03 10.84
CA ASN A 104 11.93 3.70 10.31
C ASN A 104 11.61 4.88 9.37
N GLY A 105 10.34 5.17 9.12
CA GLY A 105 9.88 6.23 8.24
C GLY A 105 9.71 5.82 6.77
N ASP A 106 10.09 4.61 6.38
CA ASP A 106 9.90 4.11 5.02
C ASP A 106 8.43 3.80 4.73
N LEU A 107 8.04 3.93 3.48
CA LEU A 107 6.70 3.60 3.03
C LEU A 107 6.66 2.21 2.39
N MET A 108 5.52 1.55 2.58
CA MET A 108 5.26 0.21 2.09
C MET A 108 3.87 0.15 1.48
N VAL A 109 3.76 -0.48 0.32
CA VAL A 109 2.48 -0.69 -0.38
C VAL A 109 2.18 -2.18 -0.48
N ARG A 110 0.94 -2.54 -0.19
CA ARG A 110 0.44 -3.92 -0.35
C ARG A 110 -0.90 -3.92 -1.08
N GLU A 111 -0.98 -4.76 -2.09
CA GLU A 111 -2.20 -5.00 -2.87
C GLU A 111 -2.72 -6.40 -2.56
N CYS A 112 -3.98 -6.51 -2.12
CA CYS A 112 -4.60 -7.79 -1.79
C CYS A 112 -5.39 -8.32 -2.98
N VAL A 113 -5.01 -9.47 -3.50
CA VAL A 113 -5.62 -10.06 -4.70
C VAL A 113 -5.85 -11.56 -4.50
N PHE A 114 -7.03 -12.05 -4.87
CA PHE A 114 -7.26 -13.48 -4.92
C PHE A 114 -6.37 -14.15 -5.96
N ARG A 115 -5.74 -15.27 -5.59
CA ARG A 115 -4.84 -16.02 -6.46
C ARG A 115 -5.45 -16.32 -7.83
N LYS A 116 -6.73 -16.70 -7.85
CA LYS A 116 -7.49 -16.96 -9.09
C LYS A 116 -7.63 -15.75 -10.02
N LYS A 117 -7.47 -14.54 -9.50
CA LYS A 117 -7.55 -13.30 -10.29
C LYS A 117 -6.21 -12.84 -10.84
N LEU A 118 -5.10 -13.39 -10.38
CA LEU A 118 -3.76 -13.00 -10.82
C LEU A 118 -3.50 -13.27 -12.31
N SER A 119 -4.18 -14.26 -12.88
CA SER A 119 -4.09 -14.59 -14.33
C SER A 119 -4.97 -13.72 -15.22
N LEU A 120 -5.85 -12.89 -14.65
CA LEU A 120 -6.73 -12.03 -15.43
C LEU A 120 -5.95 -10.83 -16.00
N PRO A 121 -6.00 -10.57 -17.32
CA PRO A 121 -5.26 -9.47 -17.95
C PRO A 121 -5.53 -8.11 -17.32
N ARG A 122 -6.79 -7.82 -16.97
CA ARG A 122 -7.17 -6.57 -16.31
C ARG A 122 -6.52 -6.42 -14.93
N THR A 123 -6.48 -7.50 -14.15
CA THR A 123 -5.84 -7.49 -12.82
C THR A 123 -4.34 -7.22 -12.95
N CYS A 124 -3.66 -7.93 -13.86
CA CYS A 124 -2.24 -7.71 -14.13
C CYS A 124 -1.94 -6.26 -14.52
N LYS A 125 -2.77 -5.69 -15.38
CA LYS A 125 -2.62 -4.32 -15.86
C LYS A 125 -2.77 -3.30 -14.75
N LEU A 126 -3.77 -3.46 -13.88
CA LEU A 126 -4.00 -2.57 -12.73
C LEU A 126 -2.91 -2.69 -11.68
N LEU A 127 -2.42 -3.91 -11.41
CA LEU A 127 -1.30 -4.14 -10.48
C LEU A 127 0.00 -3.52 -11.00
N ASP A 128 0.28 -3.65 -12.30
CA ASP A 128 1.44 -3.01 -12.93
C ASP A 128 1.35 -1.48 -12.90
N ALA A 129 0.16 -0.94 -13.13
CA ALA A 129 -0.11 0.49 -13.00
C ALA A 129 0.11 1.00 -11.58
N SER A 130 -0.37 0.28 -10.56
CA SER A 130 -0.14 0.58 -9.16
C SER A 130 1.37 0.57 -8.82
N ARG A 131 2.08 -0.49 -9.21
CA ARG A 131 3.52 -0.60 -8.98
C ARG A 131 4.29 0.56 -9.59
N LYS A 132 4.00 0.92 -10.85
CA LYS A 132 4.63 2.05 -11.54
C LYS A 132 4.30 3.39 -10.89
N TYR A 133 3.04 3.56 -10.47
CA TYR A 133 2.58 4.76 -9.77
C TYR A 133 3.39 5.02 -8.49
N TRP A 134 3.56 4.01 -7.66
CA TRP A 134 4.29 4.11 -6.41
C TRP A 134 5.81 4.19 -6.61
N ALA A 135 6.36 3.48 -7.60
CA ALA A 135 7.77 3.57 -7.96
C ALA A 135 8.19 4.98 -8.39
N ARG A 136 7.35 5.67 -9.16
CA ARG A 136 7.57 7.08 -9.54
C ARG A 136 7.58 8.03 -8.34
N ARG A 137 6.97 7.64 -7.23
CA ARG A 137 6.95 8.37 -5.97
C ARG A 137 8.02 7.91 -4.98
N GLY A 138 8.96 7.09 -5.44
CA GLY A 138 10.09 6.59 -4.64
C GLY A 138 9.74 5.46 -3.68
N ILE A 139 8.56 4.84 -3.82
CA ILE A 139 8.19 3.68 -3.01
C ILE A 139 8.53 2.41 -3.77
N THR A 140 9.53 1.69 -3.29
CA THR A 140 10.02 0.43 -3.87
C THR A 140 9.51 -0.80 -3.13
N ASP A 141 9.11 -0.67 -1.87
CA ASP A 141 8.52 -1.76 -1.09
C ASP A 141 7.05 -1.94 -1.44
N TRP A 142 6.82 -2.53 -2.59
CA TRP A 142 5.53 -2.86 -3.14
C TRP A 142 5.40 -4.36 -3.34
N ALA A 143 4.32 -4.97 -2.86
CA ALA A 143 4.08 -6.40 -3.01
C ALA A 143 2.58 -6.73 -3.09
N ILE A 144 2.31 -7.93 -3.60
CA ILE A 144 0.97 -8.50 -3.69
C ILE A 144 0.78 -9.46 -2.51
N VAL A 145 -0.37 -9.37 -1.86
CA VAL A 145 -0.83 -10.30 -0.82
C VAL A 145 -1.91 -11.20 -1.41
N VAL A 146 -1.70 -12.49 -1.30
CA VAL A 146 -2.67 -13.50 -1.75
C VAL A 146 -3.08 -14.37 -0.58
N GLU A 147 -4.22 -15.07 -0.72
CA GLU A 147 -4.64 -16.10 0.23
C GLU A 147 -3.63 -17.25 0.24
N GLU A 148 -3.43 -17.86 1.40
CA GLU A 148 -2.73 -19.13 1.51
C GLU A 148 -3.46 -20.16 0.63
N GLY A 149 -2.71 -20.90 -0.18
CA GLY A 149 -3.28 -22.01 -0.93
C GLY A 149 -3.79 -23.04 0.07
N GLU A 150 -5.02 -23.49 -0.11
CA GLU A 150 -5.45 -24.75 0.53
C GLU A 150 -4.40 -25.78 0.10
N SER A 151 -3.63 -26.28 1.07
CA SER A 151 -2.84 -27.48 0.85
C SER A 151 -3.84 -28.54 0.43
N ALA A 152 -3.74 -29.03 -0.78
CA ALA A 152 -4.43 -30.24 -1.16
C ALA A 152 -3.90 -31.30 -0.20
N ASP A 153 -4.69 -31.58 0.85
CA ASP A 153 -4.46 -32.75 1.66
C ASP A 153 -4.54 -33.91 0.67
N GLU A 154 -3.40 -34.53 0.46
CA GLU A 154 -3.29 -35.78 -0.25
C GLU A 154 -4.12 -36.78 0.55
N GLU A 155 -5.39 -36.98 0.16
CA GLU A 155 -6.10 -38.18 0.50
C GLU A 155 -5.46 -39.33 -0.28
N GLU A 156 -4.68 -40.12 0.44
CA GLU A 156 -4.37 -41.49 0.07
C GLU A 156 -5.62 -42.38 0.19
#